data_8e75db71241e014561fdd324f3d9be94
#
_entry.id   8e75db71241e014561fdd324f3d9be94
#
_cell.length_a   1.000
_cell.length_b   1.000
_cell.length_c   1.000
_cell.angle_alpha   90.00
_cell.angle_beta   90.00
_cell.angle_gamma   90.00
#
_symmetry.space_group_name_H-M   'P 1'
#
loop_
_entity.id
_entity.type
_entity.pdbx_description
1 polymer ?
#
loop_
_entity_poly.entity_id
_entity_poly.type
_entity_poly.pdbx_seq_one_letter_code
_entity_poly.pdbx_strand_id
1 'polypeptide(L)'
;MIRHLSIAALVLSAACASETTETETVEPVATTGGETETLPPEEHPMRTTTPVPVPQPAVAREDLSEALQQTWTGIEEVVAIRPPDGPLDASEAAIEEWANGPLTEWITTRQEATRSVGQVASGVPEEPVWERAVGAALFGYALEEFAADIRSSPVPTEIAEDPELLGIYVGALTESLRPVIIESVTNYAVCQQRLATLGDESEWLPWRAYCVQRGQEIIETYQLQAQETEDEGEAQAEEPGEV
;
A
#
# COMPACT_ATOMS: atom_id res chain seq x y z
N MET A 1 7.18 15.08 -31.48
CA MET A 1 7.49 13.64 -31.57
C MET A 1 7.51 13.12 -30.15
N ILE A 2 6.38 12.65 -29.65
CA ILE A 2 6.25 12.10 -28.30
C ILE A 2 6.83 10.69 -28.38
N ARG A 3 8.06 10.51 -27.90
CA ARG A 3 8.61 9.18 -27.66
C ARG A 3 7.84 8.57 -26.51
N HIS A 4 7.28 7.40 -26.73
CA HIS A 4 6.59 6.60 -25.72
C HIS A 4 7.54 6.41 -24.53
N LEU A 5 7.26 7.11 -23.41
CA LEU A 5 7.81 6.78 -22.11
C LEU A 5 7.31 5.37 -21.80
N SER A 6 8.15 4.38 -22.02
CA SER A 6 7.91 3.05 -21.46
C SER A 6 8.18 3.18 -19.96
N ILE A 7 7.15 3.59 -19.21
CA ILE A 7 7.11 3.35 -17.78
C ILE A 7 7.21 1.83 -17.69
N ALA A 8 8.38 1.34 -17.29
CA ALA A 8 8.57 -0.07 -17.03
C ALA A 8 7.43 -0.47 -16.07
N ALA A 9 6.50 -1.26 -16.59
CA ALA A 9 5.41 -1.80 -15.80
C ALA A 9 6.07 -2.65 -14.71
N LEU A 10 6.20 -2.06 -13.53
CA LEU A 10 6.61 -2.73 -12.31
C LEU A 10 5.44 -3.67 -11.98
N VAL A 11 5.48 -4.87 -12.58
CA VAL A 11 4.49 -5.91 -12.32
C VAL A 11 4.73 -6.39 -10.90
N LEU A 12 4.06 -5.74 -9.95
CA LEU A 12 3.85 -6.30 -8.62
C LEU A 12 2.94 -7.51 -8.79
N SER A 13 3.53 -8.64 -9.16
CA SER A 13 2.82 -9.92 -9.15
C SER A 13 2.57 -10.32 -7.70
N ALA A 14 1.50 -9.81 -7.12
CA ALA A 14 0.91 -10.41 -5.94
C ALA A 14 0.39 -11.79 -6.37
N ALA A 15 1.17 -12.84 -6.11
CA ALA A 15 0.77 -14.21 -6.34
C ALA A 15 -0.21 -14.65 -5.24
N CYS A 16 -1.46 -14.18 -5.32
CA CYS A 16 -2.59 -14.94 -4.80
C CYS A 16 -3.11 -15.77 -5.94
N ALA A 17 -2.94 -17.08 -5.85
CA ALA A 17 -3.52 -18.06 -6.76
C ALA A 17 -5.05 -17.97 -6.64
N SER A 18 -5.70 -17.52 -7.71
CA SER A 18 -7.10 -17.83 -8.00
C SER A 18 -7.22 -17.99 -9.51
N GLU A 19 -7.75 -19.16 -9.89
CA GLU A 19 -7.90 -19.62 -11.26
C GLU A 19 -8.87 -18.76 -12.08
N THR A 20 -8.45 -18.54 -13.31
CA THR A 20 -9.19 -18.51 -14.58
C THR A 20 -10.57 -17.88 -14.64
N THR A 21 -10.73 -16.81 -15.42
CA THR A 21 -11.85 -16.68 -16.37
C THR A 21 -11.46 -15.81 -17.58
N GLU A 22 -12.00 -16.20 -18.72
CA GLU A 22 -11.69 -15.87 -20.09
C GLU A 22 -11.72 -14.37 -20.47
N THR A 23 -10.81 -14.03 -21.38
CA THR A 23 -10.62 -12.75 -22.05
C THR A 23 -11.78 -12.45 -22.99
N GLU A 24 -12.53 -11.40 -22.73
CA GLU A 24 -13.43 -10.79 -23.71
C GLU A 24 -12.85 -9.42 -24.13
N THR A 25 -12.69 -9.27 -25.44
CA THR A 25 -12.07 -8.10 -26.08
C THR A 25 -13.11 -6.98 -26.15
N VAL A 26 -12.93 -5.88 -25.42
CA VAL A 26 -13.77 -4.68 -25.52
C VAL A 26 -13.06 -3.61 -26.34
N GLU A 27 -13.70 -3.13 -27.38
CA GLU A 27 -13.27 -2.04 -28.25
C GLU A 27 -13.30 -0.68 -27.51
N PRO A 28 -12.39 0.28 -27.83
CA PRO A 28 -12.32 1.55 -27.13
C PRO A 28 -13.46 2.49 -27.53
N VAL A 29 -14.26 2.88 -26.55
CA VAL A 29 -15.24 3.97 -26.70
C VAL A 29 -14.53 5.30 -26.48
N ALA A 30 -14.71 6.21 -27.45
CA ALA A 30 -14.18 7.57 -27.40
C ALA A 30 -14.88 8.38 -26.29
N THR A 31 -14.13 8.79 -25.29
CA THR A 31 -14.63 9.64 -24.18
C THR A 31 -14.50 11.11 -24.55
N THR A 32 -15.64 11.77 -24.52
CA THR A 32 -15.86 13.21 -24.72
C THR A 32 -15.25 13.99 -23.54
N GLY A 33 -14.56 15.11 -23.85
CA GLY A 33 -13.82 15.95 -22.89
C GLY A 33 -14.61 16.34 -21.65
N GLY A 34 -14.05 15.97 -20.49
CA GLY A 34 -14.38 16.52 -19.18
C GLY A 34 -13.41 17.65 -18.87
N GLU A 35 -13.93 18.79 -18.43
CA GLU A 35 -13.12 19.92 -17.94
C GLU A 35 -12.28 19.46 -16.76
N THR A 36 -10.97 19.53 -16.91
CA THR A 36 -9.99 19.26 -15.85
C THR A 36 -10.16 20.33 -14.77
N GLU A 37 -10.83 20.00 -13.69
CA GLU A 37 -10.89 20.83 -12.49
C GLU A 37 -9.48 20.94 -11.91
N THR A 38 -8.88 22.13 -12.04
CA THR A 38 -7.55 22.42 -11.51
C THR A 38 -7.62 22.39 -10.00
N LEU A 39 -7.08 21.36 -9.38
CA LEU A 39 -6.95 21.25 -7.92
C LEU A 39 -6.17 22.46 -7.34
N PRO A 40 -6.56 22.93 -6.14
CA PRO A 40 -5.85 24.04 -5.50
C PRO A 40 -4.37 23.73 -5.29
N PRO A 41 -3.46 24.73 -5.32
CA PRO A 41 -2.01 24.54 -5.21
C PRO A 41 -1.52 23.85 -3.93
N GLU A 42 -2.38 23.66 -2.94
CA GLU A 42 -2.05 23.01 -1.65
C GLU A 42 -2.21 21.47 -1.70
N GLU A 43 -2.83 20.91 -2.72
CA GLU A 43 -2.96 19.47 -2.89
C GLU A 43 -1.83 18.93 -3.77
N HIS A 44 -0.63 18.91 -3.23
CA HIS A 44 0.52 18.36 -3.94
C HIS A 44 0.31 16.85 -4.18
N PRO A 45 0.37 16.37 -5.43
CA PRO A 45 0.13 14.96 -5.75
C PRO A 45 1.15 14.00 -5.11
N MET A 46 2.23 14.52 -4.54
CA MET A 46 3.29 13.77 -3.83
C MET A 46 2.96 13.44 -2.37
N ARG A 47 1.70 13.64 -1.91
CA ARG A 47 1.35 13.23 -0.55
C ARG A 47 1.60 11.73 -0.37
N THR A 48 2.34 11.40 0.68
CA THR A 48 2.50 10.04 1.18
C THR A 48 2.24 10.04 2.68
N THR A 49 1.80 8.92 3.24
CA THR A 49 1.77 8.79 4.69
C THR A 49 3.19 8.86 5.24
N THR A 50 3.33 9.43 6.44
CA THR A 50 4.55 9.26 7.22
C THR A 50 4.32 8.09 8.16
N PRO A 51 4.95 6.93 7.94
CA PRO A 51 4.76 5.78 8.81
C PRO A 51 5.12 6.14 10.26
N VAL A 52 4.26 5.73 11.19
CA VAL A 52 4.48 5.93 12.62
C VAL A 52 4.84 4.58 13.23
N PRO A 53 5.96 4.50 13.99
CA PRO A 53 6.35 3.26 14.65
C PRO A 53 5.22 2.68 15.50
N VAL A 54 5.10 1.36 15.48
CA VAL A 54 4.09 0.64 16.26
C VAL A 54 4.25 0.91 17.76
N PRO A 55 3.16 0.91 18.55
CA PRO A 55 3.24 1.03 20.00
C PRO A 55 4.09 -0.08 20.63
N GLN A 56 4.57 0.16 21.84
CA GLN A 56 5.18 -0.91 22.62
C GLN A 56 4.12 -1.92 23.05
N PRO A 57 4.45 -3.22 23.14
CA PRO A 57 3.51 -4.22 23.63
C PRO A 57 3.17 -3.95 25.11
N ALA A 58 1.94 -4.30 25.48
CA ALA A 58 1.49 -4.15 26.87
C ALA A 58 2.11 -5.20 27.82
N VAL A 59 2.71 -6.25 27.28
CA VAL A 59 3.46 -7.28 28.01
C VAL A 59 4.93 -7.28 27.55
N ALA A 60 5.80 -7.93 28.30
CA ALA A 60 7.19 -8.07 27.89
C ALA A 60 7.29 -8.91 26.60
N ARG A 61 8.26 -8.62 25.75
CA ARG A 61 8.40 -9.33 24.45
C ARG A 61 8.60 -10.84 24.61
N GLU A 62 9.27 -11.25 25.67
CA GLU A 62 9.49 -12.64 26.04
C GLU A 62 8.22 -13.40 26.46
N ASP A 63 7.16 -12.66 26.81
CA ASP A 63 5.86 -13.22 27.19
C ASP A 63 4.89 -13.37 25.98
N LEU A 64 5.29 -12.88 24.80
CA LEU A 64 4.55 -13.09 23.56
C LEU A 64 4.71 -14.53 23.08
N SER A 65 3.78 -15.05 22.29
CA SER A 65 3.98 -16.34 21.61
C SER A 65 5.24 -16.31 20.72
N GLU A 66 5.86 -17.46 20.53
CA GLU A 66 7.05 -17.57 19.69
C GLU A 66 6.80 -17.05 18.27
N ALA A 67 5.63 -17.36 17.70
CA ALA A 67 5.24 -16.88 16.38
C ALA A 67 5.14 -15.36 16.32
N LEU A 68 4.59 -14.70 17.35
CA LEU A 68 4.50 -13.24 17.39
C LEU A 68 5.87 -12.60 17.62
N GLN A 69 6.72 -13.17 18.46
CA GLN A 69 8.10 -12.71 18.64
C GLN A 69 8.90 -12.76 17.34
N GLN A 70 8.82 -13.89 16.61
CA GLN A 70 9.45 -14.06 15.30
C GLN A 70 8.89 -13.09 14.26
N THR A 71 7.56 -12.90 14.24
CA THR A 71 6.91 -11.92 13.36
C THR A 71 7.42 -10.52 13.65
N TRP A 72 7.47 -10.12 14.91
CA TRP A 72 7.96 -8.79 15.31
C TRP A 72 9.39 -8.54 14.86
N THR A 73 10.29 -9.49 15.19
CA THR A 73 11.70 -9.41 14.78
C THR A 73 11.84 -9.36 13.27
N GLY A 74 11.10 -10.21 12.55
CA GLY A 74 11.11 -10.23 11.10
C GLY A 74 10.60 -8.91 10.47
N ILE A 75 9.57 -8.27 11.06
CA ILE A 75 9.10 -6.95 10.60
C ILE A 75 10.17 -5.88 10.84
N GLU A 76 10.86 -5.88 11.99
CA GLU A 76 11.97 -4.95 12.24
C GLU A 76 13.10 -5.14 11.22
N GLU A 77 13.44 -6.37 10.87
CA GLU A 77 14.42 -6.69 9.82
C GLU A 77 13.95 -6.24 8.43
N VAL A 78 12.71 -6.51 8.09
CA VAL A 78 12.10 -6.08 6.81
C VAL A 78 12.14 -4.56 6.69
N VAL A 79 11.73 -3.82 7.70
CA VAL A 79 11.72 -2.35 7.69
C VAL A 79 13.15 -1.77 7.66
N ALA A 80 14.14 -2.49 8.19
CA ALA A 80 15.55 -2.11 8.12
C ALA A 80 16.17 -2.25 6.71
N ILE A 81 15.54 -2.98 5.79
CA ILE A 81 15.97 -3.05 4.38
C ILE A 81 15.59 -1.73 3.71
N ARG A 82 16.47 -0.73 3.74
CA ARG A 82 16.21 0.60 3.19
C ARG A 82 16.36 0.63 1.66
N PRO A 83 15.61 1.53 0.97
CA PRO A 83 15.82 1.74 -0.46
C PRO A 83 17.24 2.24 -0.74
N PRO A 84 17.79 1.95 -1.93
CA PRO A 84 19.08 2.47 -2.33
C PRO A 84 19.01 3.99 -2.48
N ASP A 85 20.14 4.66 -2.19
CA ASP A 85 20.26 6.09 -2.48
C ASP A 85 19.97 6.35 -3.95
N GLY A 86 19.21 7.42 -4.23
CA GLY A 86 18.93 7.86 -5.59
C GLY A 86 20.20 8.30 -6.32
N PRO A 87 20.17 8.36 -7.66
CA PRO A 87 21.31 8.84 -8.44
C PRO A 87 21.60 10.31 -8.11
N LEU A 88 22.88 10.70 -8.16
CA LEU A 88 23.30 12.10 -7.97
C LEU A 88 22.84 13.02 -9.11
N ASP A 89 22.67 12.46 -10.29
CA ASP A 89 22.11 13.13 -11.46
C ASP A 89 20.63 12.73 -11.58
N ALA A 90 19.73 13.70 -11.49
CA ALA A 90 18.29 13.48 -11.62
C ALA A 90 17.79 13.49 -13.06
N SER A 91 18.68 13.27 -14.05
CA SER A 91 18.28 13.12 -15.44
C SER A 91 17.43 11.84 -15.65
N GLU A 92 16.54 11.86 -16.65
CA GLU A 92 15.69 10.71 -17.00
C GLU A 92 16.51 9.42 -17.15
N ALA A 93 17.64 9.47 -17.85
CA ALA A 93 18.48 8.29 -18.07
C ALA A 93 19.08 7.72 -16.79
N ALA A 94 19.55 8.58 -15.86
CA ALA A 94 20.16 8.14 -14.61
C ALA A 94 19.08 7.54 -13.66
N ILE A 95 17.90 8.14 -13.62
CA ILE A 95 16.75 7.62 -12.84
C ILE A 95 16.28 6.29 -13.44
N GLU A 96 16.20 6.17 -14.78
CA GLU A 96 15.81 4.91 -15.43
C GLU A 96 16.81 3.78 -15.12
N GLU A 97 18.12 4.03 -15.21
CA GLU A 97 19.16 3.04 -14.86
C GLU A 97 19.05 2.62 -13.39
N TRP A 98 18.88 3.58 -12.49
CA TRP A 98 18.72 3.32 -11.06
C TRP A 98 17.43 2.52 -10.77
N ALA A 99 16.32 2.87 -11.40
CA ALA A 99 15.04 2.19 -11.22
C ALA A 99 15.07 0.74 -11.73
N ASN A 100 15.68 0.51 -12.91
CA ASN A 100 15.80 -0.82 -13.51
C ASN A 100 16.87 -1.70 -12.85
N GLY A 101 17.78 -1.14 -12.09
CA GLY A 101 18.83 -1.84 -11.36
C GLY A 101 18.59 -1.83 -9.84
N PRO A 102 19.24 -0.92 -9.11
CA PRO A 102 19.26 -0.93 -7.64
C PRO A 102 17.86 -0.90 -6.99
N LEU A 103 16.92 -0.10 -7.52
CA LEU A 103 15.57 -0.03 -6.97
C LEU A 103 14.81 -1.34 -7.18
N THR A 104 14.88 -1.93 -8.36
CA THR A 104 14.23 -3.22 -8.65
C THR A 104 14.79 -4.35 -7.79
N GLU A 105 16.10 -4.39 -7.55
CA GLU A 105 16.73 -5.37 -6.66
C GLU A 105 16.24 -5.20 -5.22
N TRP A 106 16.20 -3.95 -4.74
CA TRP A 106 15.65 -3.64 -3.41
C TRP A 106 14.19 -4.05 -3.26
N ILE A 107 13.34 -3.71 -4.24
CA ILE A 107 11.91 -4.10 -4.24
C ILE A 107 11.77 -5.62 -4.12
N THR A 108 12.51 -6.36 -4.92
CA THR A 108 12.47 -7.83 -4.92
C THR A 108 12.88 -8.38 -3.56
N THR A 109 13.99 -7.90 -3.02
CA THR A 109 14.51 -8.32 -1.71
C THR A 109 13.50 -8.02 -0.59
N ARG A 110 12.93 -6.80 -0.60
CA ARG A 110 11.94 -6.37 0.39
C ARG A 110 10.65 -7.21 0.32
N GLN A 111 10.18 -7.50 -0.89
CA GLN A 111 8.99 -8.34 -1.10
C GLN A 111 9.20 -9.79 -0.64
N GLU A 112 10.36 -10.38 -0.93
CA GLU A 112 10.70 -11.74 -0.48
C GLU A 112 10.76 -11.81 1.05
N ALA A 113 11.41 -10.85 1.69
CA ALA A 113 11.48 -10.75 3.14
C ALA A 113 10.08 -10.59 3.76
N THR A 114 9.26 -9.69 3.21
CA THR A 114 7.87 -9.47 3.66
C THR A 114 7.03 -10.74 3.54
N ARG A 115 7.14 -11.44 2.42
CA ARG A 115 6.43 -12.73 2.21
C ARG A 115 6.86 -13.78 3.22
N SER A 116 8.16 -13.88 3.52
CA SER A 116 8.68 -14.82 4.53
C SER A 116 8.09 -14.53 5.90
N VAL A 117 8.07 -13.27 6.32
CA VAL A 117 7.46 -12.87 7.61
C VAL A 117 5.96 -13.12 7.61
N GLY A 118 5.25 -12.89 6.51
CA GLY A 118 3.83 -13.19 6.38
C GLY A 118 3.51 -14.68 6.63
N GLN A 119 4.37 -15.58 6.20
CA GLN A 119 4.25 -17.01 6.50
C GLN A 119 4.37 -17.30 8.00
N VAL A 120 5.31 -16.65 8.69
CA VAL A 120 5.46 -16.78 10.14
C VAL A 120 4.25 -16.18 10.87
N ALA A 121 3.80 -15.01 10.45
CA ALA A 121 2.66 -14.31 11.02
C ALA A 121 1.35 -15.12 10.93
N SER A 122 1.21 -15.98 9.91
CA SER A 122 0.06 -16.87 9.80
C SER A 122 -0.03 -17.88 10.94
N GLY A 123 1.09 -18.18 11.61
CA GLY A 123 1.19 -19.05 12.77
C GLY A 123 0.90 -18.38 14.11
N VAL A 124 0.69 -17.07 14.16
CA VAL A 124 0.31 -16.36 15.40
C VAL A 124 -1.02 -16.90 15.91
N PRO A 125 -1.13 -17.28 17.22
CA PRO A 125 -2.34 -17.85 17.77
C PRO A 125 -3.57 -16.95 17.63
N GLU A 126 -4.75 -17.53 17.53
CA GLU A 126 -6.02 -16.80 17.56
C GLU A 126 -6.34 -16.27 18.97
N GLU A 127 -5.87 -16.99 19.99
CA GLU A 127 -6.03 -16.63 21.40
C GLU A 127 -4.65 -16.55 22.10
N PRO A 128 -4.40 -15.51 22.88
CA PRO A 128 -5.31 -14.40 23.16
C PRO A 128 -5.50 -13.48 21.95
N VAL A 129 -6.71 -12.92 21.79
CA VAL A 129 -7.14 -12.12 20.63
C VAL A 129 -6.17 -10.99 20.27
N TRP A 130 -5.52 -10.39 21.26
CA TRP A 130 -4.57 -9.28 21.03
C TRP A 130 -3.31 -9.72 20.29
N GLU A 131 -2.85 -10.96 20.40
CA GLU A 131 -1.65 -11.40 19.67
C GLU A 131 -1.87 -11.33 18.15
N ARG A 132 -3.00 -11.84 17.68
CA ARG A 132 -3.34 -11.78 16.26
C ARG A 132 -3.54 -10.34 15.78
N ALA A 133 -4.11 -9.49 16.64
CA ALA A 133 -4.28 -8.07 16.33
C ALA A 133 -2.95 -7.34 16.20
N VAL A 134 -2.01 -7.59 17.10
CA VAL A 134 -0.64 -7.03 17.06
C VAL A 134 0.10 -7.52 15.82
N GLY A 135 0.02 -8.82 15.51
CA GLY A 135 0.62 -9.39 14.30
C GLY A 135 0.10 -8.72 13.02
N ALA A 136 -1.22 -8.49 12.93
CA ALA A 136 -1.82 -7.76 11.81
C ALA A 136 -1.31 -6.30 11.75
N ALA A 137 -1.27 -5.59 12.87
CA ALA A 137 -0.76 -4.21 12.89
C ALA A 137 0.71 -4.11 12.45
N LEU A 138 1.55 -5.03 12.89
CA LEU A 138 2.95 -5.11 12.48
C LEU A 138 3.09 -5.31 10.96
N PHE A 139 2.26 -6.18 10.40
CA PHE A 139 2.28 -6.43 8.96
C PHE A 139 1.76 -5.22 8.17
N GLY A 140 0.67 -4.59 8.63
CA GLY A 140 0.17 -3.34 8.06
C GLY A 140 1.23 -2.24 8.05
N TYR A 141 1.98 -2.09 9.14
CA TYR A 141 3.09 -1.13 9.25
C TYR A 141 4.21 -1.40 8.24
N ALA A 142 4.62 -2.67 8.05
CA ALA A 142 5.67 -3.01 7.09
C ALA A 142 5.26 -2.70 5.63
N LEU A 143 3.98 -2.92 5.29
CA LEU A 143 3.43 -2.59 3.97
C LEU A 143 3.32 -1.08 3.76
N GLU A 144 2.94 -0.34 4.79
CA GLU A 144 2.89 1.13 4.76
C GLU A 144 4.29 1.72 4.56
N GLU A 145 5.30 1.26 5.31
CA GLU A 145 6.70 1.66 5.14
C GLU A 145 7.17 1.39 3.71
N PHE A 146 6.85 0.21 3.16
CA PHE A 146 7.22 -0.13 1.79
C PHE A 146 6.59 0.83 0.76
N ALA A 147 5.30 1.14 0.90
CA ALA A 147 4.64 2.07 0.00
C ALA A 147 5.20 3.49 0.13
N ALA A 148 5.50 3.95 1.35
CA ALA A 148 6.10 5.25 1.62
C ALA A 148 7.52 5.36 1.04
N ASP A 149 8.34 4.33 1.20
CA ASP A 149 9.70 4.25 0.64
C ASP A 149 9.67 4.38 -0.90
N ILE A 150 8.77 3.66 -1.59
CA ILE A 150 8.64 3.77 -3.06
C ILE A 150 8.14 5.15 -3.46
N ARG A 151 7.14 5.71 -2.76
CA ARG A 151 6.60 7.05 -3.03
C ARG A 151 7.61 8.17 -2.83
N SER A 152 8.62 7.94 -2.00
CA SER A 152 9.71 8.88 -1.73
C SER A 152 10.88 8.73 -2.70
N SER A 153 10.78 7.85 -3.69
CA SER A 153 11.83 7.64 -4.71
C SER A 153 12.04 8.89 -5.55
N PRO A 154 13.27 9.13 -6.03
CA PRO A 154 13.59 10.27 -6.89
C PRO A 154 12.72 10.32 -8.14
N VAL A 155 12.30 11.53 -8.51
CA VAL A 155 11.54 11.82 -9.72
C VAL A 155 12.48 12.52 -10.71
N PRO A 156 12.47 12.17 -12.02
CA PRO A 156 13.23 12.92 -13.04
C PRO A 156 12.91 14.41 -13.00
N THR A 157 13.93 15.25 -13.15
CA THR A 157 13.79 16.71 -13.11
C THR A 157 12.74 17.20 -14.10
N GLU A 158 12.73 16.64 -15.31
CA GLU A 158 11.82 17.00 -16.39
C GLU A 158 10.34 16.72 -16.02
N ILE A 159 10.09 15.69 -15.20
CA ILE A 159 8.75 15.38 -14.69
C ILE A 159 8.42 16.27 -13.48
N ALA A 160 9.39 16.47 -12.58
CA ALA A 160 9.18 17.25 -11.36
C ALA A 160 8.91 18.74 -11.64
N GLU A 161 9.45 19.30 -12.74
CA GLU A 161 9.25 20.69 -13.14
C GLU A 161 7.93 20.93 -13.89
N ASP A 162 7.26 19.88 -14.36
CA ASP A 162 5.98 19.97 -15.06
C ASP A 162 4.84 19.40 -14.17
N PRO A 163 3.94 20.24 -13.65
CA PRO A 163 2.86 19.79 -12.75
C PRO A 163 1.92 18.76 -13.37
N GLU A 164 1.67 18.82 -14.69
CA GLU A 164 0.81 17.85 -15.39
C GLU A 164 1.49 16.49 -15.48
N LEU A 165 2.75 16.45 -15.89
CA LEU A 165 3.54 15.22 -15.94
C LEU A 165 3.74 14.62 -14.55
N LEU A 166 3.98 15.45 -13.55
CA LEU A 166 4.09 15.01 -12.16
C LEU A 166 2.79 14.39 -11.68
N GLY A 167 1.64 14.99 -11.99
CA GLY A 167 0.33 14.43 -11.66
C GLY A 167 0.11 13.05 -12.28
N ILE A 168 0.42 12.88 -13.57
CA ILE A 168 0.32 11.60 -14.28
C ILE A 168 1.25 10.55 -13.64
N TYR A 169 2.52 10.92 -13.38
CA TYR A 169 3.51 10.04 -12.77
C TYR A 169 3.05 9.54 -11.40
N VAL A 170 2.61 10.45 -10.53
CA VAL A 170 2.15 10.12 -9.18
C VAL A 170 0.88 9.30 -9.20
N GLY A 171 -0.05 9.59 -10.11
CA GLY A 171 -1.24 8.77 -10.33
C GLY A 171 -0.89 7.34 -10.70
N ALA A 172 -0.04 7.14 -11.71
CA ALA A 172 0.41 5.81 -12.14
C ALA A 172 1.14 5.05 -11.02
N LEU A 173 1.99 5.74 -10.25
CA LEU A 173 2.69 5.14 -9.12
C LEU A 173 1.71 4.71 -8.01
N THR A 174 0.71 5.54 -7.71
CA THR A 174 -0.33 5.24 -6.71
C THR A 174 -1.13 4.01 -7.12
N GLU A 175 -1.55 3.93 -8.40
CA GLU A 175 -2.26 2.76 -8.92
C GLU A 175 -1.39 1.49 -8.84
N SER A 176 -0.11 1.58 -9.14
CA SER A 176 0.82 0.45 -9.02
C SER A 176 0.99 -0.03 -7.57
N LEU A 177 0.90 0.87 -6.60
CA LEU A 177 1.00 0.57 -5.17
C LEU A 177 -0.35 0.22 -4.53
N ARG A 178 -1.47 0.43 -5.22
CA ARG A 178 -2.82 0.22 -4.70
C ARG A 178 -3.01 -1.13 -3.99
N PRO A 179 -2.57 -2.28 -4.54
CA PRO A 179 -2.73 -3.57 -3.85
C PRO A 179 -2.03 -3.60 -2.48
N VAL A 180 -0.82 -3.07 -2.39
CA VAL A 180 -0.04 -3.01 -1.15
C VAL A 180 -0.70 -2.09 -0.13
N ILE A 181 -1.19 -0.94 -0.58
CA ILE A 181 -1.86 0.05 0.26
C ILE A 181 -3.17 -0.53 0.81
N ILE A 182 -3.98 -1.18 -0.01
CA ILE A 182 -5.22 -1.85 0.41
C ILE A 182 -4.92 -2.96 1.42
N GLU A 183 -3.89 -3.76 1.20
CA GLU A 183 -3.48 -4.82 2.12
C GLU A 183 -3.04 -4.24 3.47
N SER A 184 -2.31 -3.11 3.47
CA SER A 184 -1.94 -2.41 4.71
C SER A 184 -3.18 -1.97 5.49
N VAL A 185 -4.14 -1.29 4.84
CA VAL A 185 -5.41 -0.86 5.46
C VAL A 185 -6.19 -2.06 5.99
N THR A 186 -6.27 -3.15 5.22
CA THR A 186 -6.95 -4.38 5.64
C THR A 186 -6.35 -4.96 6.92
N ASN A 187 -5.03 -4.97 7.04
CA ASN A 187 -4.35 -5.44 8.25
C ASN A 187 -4.62 -4.53 9.45
N TYR A 188 -4.64 -3.20 9.28
CA TYR A 188 -5.04 -2.28 10.33
C TYR A 188 -6.52 -2.45 10.74
N ALA A 189 -7.42 -2.72 9.77
CA ALA A 189 -8.82 -3.00 10.06
C ALA A 189 -8.99 -4.31 10.86
N VAL A 190 -8.24 -5.36 10.53
CA VAL A 190 -8.21 -6.61 11.32
C VAL A 190 -7.75 -6.35 12.76
N CYS A 191 -6.69 -5.56 12.94
CA CYS A 191 -6.22 -5.16 14.27
C CYS A 191 -7.32 -4.43 15.05
N GLN A 192 -7.92 -3.41 14.45
CA GLN A 192 -9.00 -2.63 15.06
C GLN A 192 -10.17 -3.51 15.45
N GLN A 193 -10.65 -4.37 14.56
CA GLN A 193 -11.81 -5.23 14.77
C GLN A 193 -11.57 -6.23 15.91
N ARG A 194 -10.40 -6.85 15.95
CA ARG A 194 -10.05 -7.81 17.00
C ARG A 194 -9.93 -7.12 18.36
N LEU A 195 -9.25 -5.98 18.44
CA LEU A 195 -9.10 -5.25 19.70
C LEU A 195 -10.40 -4.57 20.15
N ALA A 196 -11.38 -4.38 19.26
CA ALA A 196 -12.70 -3.89 19.66
C ALA A 196 -13.48 -4.88 20.55
N THR A 197 -13.10 -6.15 20.57
CA THR A 197 -13.70 -7.17 21.46
C THR A 197 -13.19 -7.07 22.90
N LEU A 198 -12.09 -6.34 23.13
CA LEU A 198 -11.52 -6.10 24.44
C LEU A 198 -12.24 -4.92 25.09
N GLY A 199 -12.45 -4.97 26.41
CA GLY A 199 -13.12 -3.89 27.14
C GLY A 199 -12.33 -2.58 27.15
N ASP A 200 -12.99 -1.49 27.51
CA ASP A 200 -12.43 -0.13 27.53
C ASP A 200 -11.32 0.08 28.58
N GLU A 201 -11.12 -0.87 29.48
CA GLU A 201 -10.02 -0.85 30.46
C GLU A 201 -8.80 -1.67 30.01
N SER A 202 -8.80 -2.18 28.77
CA SER A 202 -7.71 -3.00 28.24
C SER A 202 -6.42 -2.19 28.06
N GLU A 203 -5.30 -2.74 28.51
CA GLU A 203 -3.96 -2.20 28.29
C GLU A 203 -3.53 -2.17 26.80
N TRP A 204 -4.32 -2.81 25.91
CA TRP A 204 -4.14 -2.83 24.46
C TRP A 204 -4.85 -1.70 23.72
N LEU A 205 -5.53 -0.78 24.43
CA LEU A 205 -6.18 0.38 23.81
C LEU A 205 -5.27 1.26 22.95
N PRO A 206 -3.99 1.49 23.32
CA PRO A 206 -3.07 2.24 22.45
C PRO A 206 -2.89 1.60 21.06
N TRP A 207 -2.89 0.28 20.99
CA TRP A 207 -2.81 -0.44 19.71
C TRP A 207 -4.09 -0.30 18.88
N ARG A 208 -5.25 -0.35 19.51
CA ARG A 208 -6.52 -0.10 18.82
C ARG A 208 -6.56 1.31 18.24
N ALA A 209 -6.19 2.31 19.04
CA ALA A 209 -6.14 3.72 18.60
C ALA A 209 -5.16 3.89 17.44
N TYR A 210 -3.98 3.28 17.52
CA TYR A 210 -2.98 3.26 16.46
C TYR A 210 -3.55 2.69 15.16
N CYS A 211 -4.17 1.51 15.20
CA CYS A 211 -4.72 0.86 14.00
C CYS A 211 -5.83 1.70 13.35
N VAL A 212 -6.72 2.31 14.15
CA VAL A 212 -7.77 3.22 13.65
C VAL A 212 -7.14 4.42 12.95
N GLN A 213 -6.20 5.10 13.61
CA GLN A 213 -5.56 6.29 13.09
C GLN A 213 -4.78 5.99 11.80
N ARG A 214 -3.95 4.93 11.78
CA ARG A 214 -3.16 4.59 10.59
C ARG A 214 -4.05 4.23 9.40
N GLY A 215 -5.06 3.38 9.62
CA GLY A 215 -6.01 3.01 8.57
C GLY A 215 -6.71 4.23 7.95
N GLN A 216 -7.17 5.17 8.77
CA GLN A 216 -7.81 6.39 8.30
C GLN A 216 -6.86 7.30 7.52
N GLU A 217 -5.65 7.55 8.04
CA GLU A 217 -4.66 8.39 7.36
C GLU A 217 -4.27 7.82 6.00
N ILE A 218 -4.15 6.50 5.85
CA ILE A 218 -3.85 5.85 4.57
C ILE A 218 -5.02 6.04 3.60
N ILE A 219 -6.25 5.77 4.04
CA ILE A 219 -7.46 5.92 3.22
C ILE A 219 -7.57 7.37 2.69
N GLU A 220 -7.38 8.37 3.57
CA GLU A 220 -7.45 9.78 3.20
C GLU A 220 -6.31 10.18 2.26
N THR A 221 -5.07 9.76 2.55
CA THR A 221 -3.88 10.12 1.76
C THR A 221 -3.95 9.57 0.35
N TYR A 222 -4.41 8.34 0.19
CA TYR A 222 -4.45 7.64 -1.10
C TYR A 222 -5.85 7.62 -1.73
N GLN A 223 -6.82 8.32 -1.15
CA GLN A 223 -8.18 8.50 -1.67
C GLN A 223 -8.88 7.17 -2.02
N LEU A 224 -8.74 6.16 -1.16
CA LEU A 224 -9.25 4.81 -1.45
C LEU A 224 -10.77 4.70 -1.49
N GLN A 225 -11.52 5.67 -0.97
CA GLN A 225 -12.99 5.65 -0.91
C GLN A 225 -13.69 6.03 -2.23
N ALA A 226 -12.96 6.62 -3.18
CA ALA A 226 -13.58 7.17 -4.40
C ALA A 226 -14.05 6.09 -5.43
N GLN A 227 -13.64 4.84 -5.28
CA GLN A 227 -13.92 3.79 -6.27
C GLN A 227 -15.02 2.80 -5.89
N GLU A 228 -15.41 2.70 -4.61
CA GLU A 228 -16.49 1.78 -4.20
C GLU A 228 -17.88 2.17 -4.70
N THR A 229 -18.07 3.43 -5.10
CA THR A 229 -19.38 3.93 -5.57
C THR A 229 -19.64 3.76 -7.06
N GLU A 230 -18.63 3.48 -7.87
CA GLU A 230 -18.80 3.29 -9.31
C GLU A 230 -19.22 1.85 -9.67
N ASP A 231 -18.75 0.85 -8.92
CA ASP A 231 -19.02 -0.58 -9.20
C ASP A 231 -20.44 -1.02 -8.74
N GLU A 232 -21.03 -0.35 -7.73
CA GLU A 232 -22.40 -0.64 -7.27
C GLU A 232 -23.48 -0.01 -8.15
N GLY A 233 -23.15 0.98 -8.99
CA GLY A 233 -24.09 1.69 -9.85
C GLY A 233 -24.50 0.92 -11.11
N GLU A 234 -23.68 0.02 -11.62
CA GLU A 234 -23.97 -0.72 -12.86
C GLU A 234 -24.78 -2.00 -12.65
N ALA A 235 -24.83 -2.54 -11.43
CA ALA A 235 -25.53 -3.80 -11.15
C ALA A 235 -27.06 -3.67 -11.03
N GLN A 236 -27.66 -2.45 -11.09
CA GLN A 236 -29.10 -2.25 -10.86
C GLN A 236 -29.91 -1.89 -12.13
N ALA A 237 -29.35 -1.95 -13.33
CA ALA A 237 -30.00 -1.49 -14.56
C ALA A 237 -30.61 -2.59 -15.45
N GLU A 238 -30.72 -3.86 -15.01
CA GLU A 238 -31.44 -4.90 -15.77
C GLU A 238 -32.70 -5.37 -15.04
N GLU A 239 -33.80 -4.57 -15.18
CA GLU A 239 -35.13 -5.13 -15.02
C GLU A 239 -35.55 -5.83 -16.34
N PRO A 240 -35.87 -7.14 -16.34
CA PRO A 240 -36.45 -7.78 -17.53
C PRO A 240 -37.91 -7.38 -17.64
N GLY A 241 -38.23 -6.63 -18.73
CA GLY A 241 -39.60 -6.31 -19.10
C GLY A 241 -40.44 -7.57 -19.36
N GLU A 242 -41.59 -7.63 -18.68
CA GLU A 242 -42.65 -8.59 -18.93
C GLU A 242 -43.19 -8.46 -20.34
N VAL A 243 -43.37 -9.63 -20.97
CA VAL A 243 -44.36 -9.86 -22.05
C VAL A 243 -45.20 -11.06 -21.66
#